data_7bc34bfe4ab3b67414ffbc8615df80c2
#
_entry.id   7bc34bfe4ab3b67414ffbc8615df80c2
#
_cell.length_a   1.000
_cell.length_b   1.000
_cell.length_c   1.000
_cell.angle_alpha   90.00
_cell.angle_beta   90.00
_cell.angle_gamma   90.00
#
_symmetry.space_group_name_H-M   'P 1'
#
loop_
_entity.id
_entity.type
_entity.pdbx_description
1 polymer ?
#
loop_
_entity_poly.entity_id
_entity_poly.type
_entity_poly.pdbx_seq_one_letter_code
_entity_poly.pdbx_strand_id
1 'polypeptide(L)'
;AARWYNTTLPKTVVDRRLKGEHEVIACAPDEIHCLHTPGHTPGSMAVYLDRQGTRILFGQDIHGPFSREFGSDIGQWRDSMEKLIDLGADILCEGHFGIYRPRQRVQRYIRSYLDQYAGK
;
A
#
# COMPACT_ATOMS: atom_id res chain seq x y z
N ALA A 1 -14.92 -9.40 2.52
CA ALA A 1 -15.56 -8.29 1.76
C ALA A 1 -16.75 -8.79 0.93
N ALA A 2 -16.64 -9.89 0.20
CA ALA A 2 -17.74 -10.41 -0.65
C ALA A 2 -19.07 -10.59 0.11
N ARG A 3 -19.00 -11.05 1.36
CA ARG A 3 -20.19 -11.19 2.22
C ARG A 3 -20.91 -9.87 2.48
N TRP A 4 -20.17 -8.79 2.63
CA TRP A 4 -20.74 -7.46 2.92
C TRP A 4 -21.54 -6.90 1.76
N TYR A 5 -21.20 -7.34 0.56
CA TYR A 5 -21.87 -6.92 -0.66
C TYR A 5 -22.86 -7.96 -1.19
N ASN A 6 -23.15 -9.00 -0.37
CA ASN A 6 -24.06 -10.09 -0.75
C ASN A 6 -23.73 -10.66 -2.14
N THR A 7 -22.46 -10.92 -2.37
CA THR A 7 -21.96 -11.44 -3.64
C THR A 7 -20.98 -12.58 -3.42
N THR A 8 -20.69 -13.31 -4.47
CA THR A 8 -19.67 -14.34 -4.51
C THR A 8 -18.55 -13.91 -5.46
N LEU A 9 -17.32 -14.19 -5.07
CA LEU A 9 -16.18 -13.94 -5.94
C LEU A 9 -15.93 -15.17 -6.81
N PRO A 10 -15.70 -14.98 -8.12
CA PRO A 10 -15.28 -16.08 -8.97
C PRO A 10 -13.92 -16.61 -8.55
N LYS A 11 -13.70 -17.89 -8.77
CA LYS A 11 -12.39 -18.49 -8.53
C LYS A 11 -11.39 -17.89 -9.51
N THR A 12 -10.33 -17.29 -8.96
CA THR A 12 -9.29 -16.65 -9.76
C THR A 12 -8.01 -17.47 -9.70
N VAL A 13 -7.42 -17.69 -10.86
CA VAL A 13 -6.09 -18.31 -10.96
C VAL A 13 -5.03 -17.21 -10.83
N VAL A 14 -4.06 -17.44 -9.95
CA VAL A 14 -2.92 -16.53 -9.76
C VAL A 14 -1.75 -17.02 -10.61
N ASP A 15 -1.37 -16.22 -11.60
CA ASP A 15 -0.26 -16.56 -12.51
C ASP A 15 1.10 -16.42 -11.83
N ARG A 16 1.26 -15.42 -10.98
CA ARG A 16 2.50 -15.18 -10.24
C ARG A 16 2.19 -14.77 -8.80
N ARG A 17 2.81 -15.47 -7.86
CA ARG A 17 2.77 -15.12 -6.43
C ARG A 17 4.02 -14.35 -6.05
N LEU A 18 3.83 -13.22 -5.39
CA LEU A 18 4.92 -12.47 -4.77
C LEU A 18 5.18 -13.04 -3.37
N LYS A 19 6.44 -13.29 -3.04
CA LYS A 19 6.82 -13.98 -1.79
C LYS A 19 7.77 -13.18 -0.92
N GLY A 20 8.48 -12.22 -1.51
CA GLY A 20 9.48 -11.41 -0.80
C GLY A 20 8.90 -10.11 -0.27
N GLU A 21 9.70 -9.43 0.53
CA GLU A 21 9.36 -8.08 1.02
C GLU A 21 9.39 -7.04 -0.11
N HIS A 22 10.24 -7.26 -1.10
CA HIS A 22 10.38 -6.39 -2.27
C HIS A 22 10.69 -7.24 -3.49
N GLU A 23 9.81 -7.23 -4.47
CA GLU A 23 9.99 -7.90 -5.74
C GLU A 23 9.78 -6.93 -6.90
N VAL A 24 10.47 -7.16 -8.01
CA VAL A 24 10.38 -6.33 -9.21
C VAL A 24 9.77 -7.14 -10.33
N ILE A 25 8.76 -6.58 -10.98
CA ILE A 25 8.14 -7.13 -12.18
C ILE A 25 8.57 -6.28 -13.37
N ALA A 26 9.26 -6.90 -14.32
CA ALA A 26 9.61 -6.23 -15.57
C ALA A 26 8.34 -6.02 -16.41
N CYS A 27 8.10 -4.78 -16.78
CA CYS A 27 6.97 -4.38 -17.62
C CYS A 27 7.46 -3.29 -18.58
N ALA A 28 8.29 -3.70 -19.54
CA ALA A 28 9.00 -2.78 -20.43
C ALA A 28 8.10 -1.70 -21.03
N PRO A 29 8.54 -0.41 -21.05
CA PRO A 29 9.87 0.05 -20.63
C PRO A 29 10.06 0.26 -19.13
N ASP A 30 9.02 0.01 -18.31
CA ASP A 30 9.03 0.25 -16.87
C ASP A 30 9.39 -1.00 -16.07
N GLU A 31 9.80 -0.79 -14.84
CA GLU A 31 9.89 -1.80 -13.79
C GLU A 31 8.89 -1.48 -12.70
N ILE A 32 8.08 -2.46 -12.31
CA ILE A 32 7.09 -2.33 -11.26
C ILE A 32 7.66 -2.93 -9.98
N HIS A 33 7.85 -2.10 -8.97
CA HIS A 33 8.33 -2.51 -7.65
C HIS A 33 7.14 -2.84 -6.76
N CYS A 34 7.14 -4.06 -6.21
CA CYS A 34 6.09 -4.56 -5.35
C CYS A 34 6.64 -4.72 -3.93
N LEU A 35 6.06 -4.03 -2.98
CA LEU A 35 6.46 -4.05 -1.57
C LEU A 35 5.40 -4.76 -0.74
N HIS A 36 5.80 -5.68 0.10
CA HIS A 36 4.92 -6.24 1.13
C HIS A 36 4.75 -5.20 2.24
N THR A 37 3.54 -4.74 2.44
CA THR A 37 3.18 -3.71 3.42
C THR A 37 2.03 -4.20 4.31
N PRO A 38 2.28 -5.24 5.13
CA PRO A 38 1.24 -5.82 5.97
C PRO A 38 0.76 -4.83 7.03
N GLY A 39 -0.44 -5.01 7.50
CA GLY A 39 -1.02 -4.22 8.58
C GLY A 39 -2.51 -4.01 8.44
N HIS A 40 -3.00 -3.41 7.37
CA HIS A 40 -4.44 -3.41 7.07
C HIS A 40 -4.94 -4.84 6.87
N THR A 41 -4.22 -5.62 6.07
CA THR A 41 -4.35 -7.08 5.97
C THR A 41 -2.96 -7.71 5.97
N PRO A 42 -2.85 -9.02 6.27
CA PRO A 42 -1.56 -9.72 6.19
C PRO A 42 -0.95 -9.74 4.78
N GLY A 43 -1.78 -9.67 3.76
CA GLY A 43 -1.35 -9.71 2.36
C GLY A 43 -1.27 -8.33 1.70
N SER A 44 -1.42 -7.25 2.44
CA SER A 44 -1.35 -5.91 1.87
C SER A 44 -0.01 -5.64 1.21
N MET A 45 -0.08 -4.96 0.09
CA MET A 45 1.10 -4.59 -0.69
C MET A 45 0.94 -3.19 -1.27
N ALA A 46 2.05 -2.51 -1.44
CA ALA A 46 2.13 -1.28 -2.20
C ALA A 46 2.99 -1.49 -3.45
N VAL A 47 2.74 -0.69 -4.45
CA VAL A 47 3.45 -0.78 -5.72
C VAL A 47 4.01 0.60 -6.06
N TYR A 48 5.23 0.67 -6.56
CA TYR A 48 5.73 1.93 -7.09
C TYR A 48 6.51 1.72 -8.39
N LEU A 49 6.61 2.79 -9.14
CA LEU A 49 7.46 2.87 -10.32
C LEU A 49 8.12 4.24 -10.39
N ASP A 50 9.29 4.26 -11.01
CA ASP A 50 10.03 5.48 -11.31
C ASP A 50 9.92 5.77 -12.80
N ARG A 51 9.46 6.97 -13.14
CA ARG A 51 9.34 7.39 -14.53
C ARG A 51 9.76 8.85 -14.68
N GLN A 52 10.73 9.08 -15.55
CA GLN A 52 11.25 10.42 -15.83
C GLN A 52 11.67 11.20 -14.57
N GLY A 53 12.31 10.51 -13.62
CA GLY A 53 12.75 11.10 -12.35
C GLY A 53 11.66 11.30 -11.31
N THR A 54 10.44 10.84 -11.57
CA THR A 54 9.30 10.94 -10.65
C THR A 54 8.94 9.57 -10.10
N ARG A 55 8.87 9.43 -8.78
CA ARG A 55 8.41 8.21 -8.12
C ARG A 55 6.93 8.27 -7.82
N ILE A 56 6.20 7.30 -8.37
CA ILE A 56 4.74 7.18 -8.20
C ILE A 56 4.46 5.95 -7.35
N LEU A 57 3.82 6.17 -6.22
CA LEU A 57 3.45 5.13 -5.25
C LEU A 57 1.94 4.88 -5.32
N PHE A 58 1.57 3.61 -5.45
CA PHE A 58 0.19 3.14 -5.33
C PHE A 58 0.07 2.44 -3.97
N GLY A 59 -0.52 3.14 -3.01
CA GLY A 59 -0.46 2.75 -1.60
C GLY A 59 -1.58 1.84 -1.13
N GLN A 60 -2.61 1.62 -1.93
CA GLN A 60 -3.83 0.91 -1.54
C GLN A 60 -4.44 1.52 -0.26
N ASP A 61 -4.76 0.70 0.73
CA ASP A 61 -5.48 1.12 1.93
C ASP A 61 -4.54 1.58 3.06
N ILE A 62 -3.74 2.61 2.79
CA ILE A 62 -2.84 3.22 3.78
C ILE A 62 -3.61 3.68 5.03
N HIS A 63 -4.80 4.23 4.82
CA HIS A 63 -5.66 4.76 5.89
C HIS A 63 -6.24 3.68 6.83
N GLY A 64 -6.18 2.41 6.47
CA GLY A 64 -6.94 1.35 7.10
C GLY A 64 -8.23 1.04 6.31
N PRO A 65 -9.37 0.70 6.93
CA PRO A 65 -9.57 0.50 8.37
C PRO A 65 -8.86 -0.73 8.94
N PHE A 66 -8.83 -0.82 10.27
CA PHE A 66 -8.26 -1.98 10.97
C PHE A 66 -9.36 -2.79 11.63
N SER A 67 -9.33 -4.10 11.42
CA SER A 67 -10.33 -5.03 11.92
C SER A 67 -9.73 -6.41 12.13
N ARG A 68 -10.20 -7.11 13.15
CA ARG A 68 -9.84 -8.52 13.37
C ARG A 68 -10.28 -9.40 12.19
N GLU A 69 -11.40 -9.07 11.56
CA GLU A 69 -11.89 -9.79 10.38
C GLU A 69 -10.95 -9.71 9.20
N PHE A 70 -10.18 -8.63 9.08
CA PHE A 70 -9.17 -8.45 8.06
C PHE A 70 -7.81 -9.05 8.44
N GLY A 71 -7.65 -9.48 9.69
CA GLY A 71 -6.35 -9.86 10.25
C GLY A 71 -5.42 -8.67 10.41
N SER A 72 -5.98 -7.50 10.70
CA SER A 72 -5.21 -6.26 10.85
C SER A 72 -4.23 -6.31 12.01
N ASP A 73 -3.06 -5.71 11.81
CA ASP A 73 -2.01 -5.55 12.83
C ASP A 73 -1.43 -4.13 12.72
N ILE A 74 -1.71 -3.30 13.71
CA ILE A 74 -1.29 -1.90 13.73
C ILE A 74 0.24 -1.77 13.85
N GLY A 75 0.90 -2.69 14.55
CA GLY A 75 2.36 -2.71 14.65
C GLY A 75 3.02 -2.91 13.29
N GLN A 76 2.60 -3.94 12.57
CA GLN A 76 3.07 -4.19 11.21
C GLN A 76 2.72 -3.04 10.27
N TRP A 77 1.54 -2.47 10.43
CA TRP A 77 1.13 -1.31 9.62
C TRP A 77 2.06 -0.10 9.84
N ARG A 78 2.44 0.18 11.09
CA ARG A 78 3.39 1.27 11.37
C ARG A 78 4.72 1.06 10.66
N ASP A 79 5.28 -0.15 10.77
CA ASP A 79 6.53 -0.49 10.09
C ASP A 79 6.40 -0.33 8.58
N SER A 80 5.26 -0.73 8.03
CA SER A 80 4.95 -0.56 6.60
C SER A 80 4.87 0.92 6.22
N MET A 81 4.23 1.76 7.02
CA MET A 81 4.12 3.19 6.74
C MET A 81 5.48 3.89 6.78
N GLU A 82 6.35 3.55 7.73
CA GLU A 82 7.71 4.08 7.76
C GLU A 82 8.50 3.68 6.50
N LYS A 83 8.36 2.46 6.03
CA LYS A 83 8.95 2.04 4.74
C LYS A 83 8.44 2.91 3.58
N LEU A 84 7.15 3.21 3.54
CA LEU A 84 6.57 4.05 2.48
C LEU A 84 7.05 5.51 2.57
N ILE A 85 7.24 6.04 3.77
CA ILE A 85 7.81 7.38 3.96
C ILE A 85 9.26 7.40 3.42
N ASP A 86 10.05 6.38 3.74
CA ASP A 86 11.46 6.28 3.32
C ASP A 86 11.62 6.17 1.81
N LEU A 87 10.61 5.69 1.09
CA LEU A 87 10.63 5.70 -0.37
C LEU A 87 10.75 7.09 -0.97
N GLY A 88 10.28 8.12 -0.28
CA GLY A 88 10.32 9.49 -0.77
C GLY A 88 9.53 9.68 -2.07
N ALA A 89 8.35 9.06 -2.16
CA ALA A 89 7.52 9.17 -3.36
C ALA A 89 7.09 10.61 -3.65
N ASP A 90 7.11 10.99 -4.90
CA ASP A 90 6.69 12.31 -5.37
C ASP A 90 5.17 12.39 -5.51
N ILE A 91 4.55 11.28 -5.86
CA ILE A 91 3.09 11.15 -6.05
C ILE A 91 2.63 9.89 -5.32
N LEU A 92 1.57 10.03 -4.53
CA LEU A 92 0.84 8.92 -3.93
C LEU A 92 -0.55 8.82 -4.57
N CYS A 93 -0.84 7.67 -5.15
CA CYS A 93 -2.19 7.28 -5.53
C CYS A 93 -2.73 6.36 -4.43
N GLU A 94 -3.58 6.92 -3.57
CA GLU A 94 -4.18 6.18 -2.48
C GLU A 94 -5.41 5.40 -2.97
N GLY A 95 -5.75 4.28 -2.31
CA GLY A 95 -6.79 3.38 -2.79
C GLY A 95 -8.19 3.97 -2.80
N HIS A 96 -8.52 4.89 -1.88
CA HIS A 96 -9.87 5.44 -1.72
C HIS A 96 -9.95 6.97 -1.72
N PHE A 97 -8.91 7.65 -1.26
CA PHE A 97 -9.01 9.08 -0.91
C PHE A 97 -8.25 10.03 -1.83
N GLY A 98 -7.79 9.56 -2.97
CA GLY A 98 -7.31 10.43 -4.01
C GLY A 98 -5.80 10.37 -4.25
N ILE A 99 -5.30 11.43 -4.85
CA ILE A 99 -3.93 11.56 -5.29
C ILE A 99 -3.28 12.73 -4.55
N TYR A 100 -2.09 12.48 -3.99
CA TYR A 100 -1.33 13.46 -3.20
C TYR A 100 0.01 13.73 -3.86
N ARG A 101 0.37 14.99 -3.98
CA ARG A 101 1.62 15.53 -4.50
C ARG A 101 1.81 16.98 -4.07
N PRO A 102 3.04 17.51 -3.95
CA PRO A 102 4.33 16.86 -4.17
C PRO A 102 4.73 15.97 -2.97
N ARG A 103 6.01 15.53 -2.93
CA ARG A 103 6.56 14.64 -1.89
C ARG A 103 6.18 15.03 -0.46
N GLN A 104 6.24 16.31 -0.13
CA GLN A 104 5.91 16.79 1.22
C GLN A 104 4.44 16.51 1.59
N ARG A 105 3.52 16.58 0.64
CA ARG A 105 2.11 16.23 0.87
C ARG A 105 1.92 14.72 1.00
N VAL A 106 2.66 13.92 0.27
CA VAL A 106 2.67 12.47 0.41
C VAL A 106 3.09 12.09 1.83
N GLN A 107 4.22 12.62 2.28
CA GLN A 107 4.74 12.34 3.63
C GLN A 107 3.77 12.82 4.71
N ARG A 108 3.20 14.01 4.55
CA ARG A 108 2.21 14.56 5.49
C ARG A 108 0.98 13.67 5.60
N TYR A 109 0.50 13.18 4.48
CA TYR A 109 -0.66 12.28 4.43
C TYR A 109 -0.38 11.00 5.23
N ILE A 110 0.73 10.32 4.96
CA ILE A 110 1.09 9.08 5.66
C ILE A 110 1.30 9.36 7.16
N ARG A 111 2.03 10.42 7.52
CA ARG A 111 2.28 10.79 8.92
C ARG A 111 1.00 11.11 9.68
N SER A 112 0.02 11.75 9.04
CA SER A 112 -1.26 12.07 9.70
C SER A 112 -1.98 10.81 10.21
N TYR A 113 -1.89 9.71 9.48
CA TYR A 113 -2.44 8.44 9.95
C TYR A 113 -1.58 7.76 11.01
N LEU A 114 -0.25 7.83 10.89
CA LEU A 114 0.64 7.37 11.95
C LEU A 114 0.34 8.08 13.27
N ASP A 115 0.16 9.40 13.25
CA ASP A 115 -0.17 10.20 14.43
C ASP A 115 -1.56 9.83 14.98
N GLN A 116 -2.54 9.63 14.10
CA GLN A 116 -3.90 9.24 14.49
C GLN A 116 -3.92 7.90 15.25
N TYR A 117 -3.06 6.97 14.88
CA TYR A 117 -2.98 5.65 15.52
C TYR A 117 -1.80 5.52 16.50
N ALA A 118 -1.15 6.62 16.86
CA ALA A 118 -0.11 6.61 17.88
C ALA A 118 -0.70 6.14 19.22
N GLY A 119 -0.05 5.18 19.86
CA GLY A 119 -0.48 4.64 21.15
C GLY A 119 -1.60 3.58 21.09
N LYS A 120 -1.98 3.14 19.90
CA LYS A 120 -2.99 2.07 19.74
C LYS A 120 -2.37 0.72 19.41
#